data_e208321f9a1c490fdaffa79348e1841d
#
_entry.id   e208321f9a1c490fdaffa79348e1841d
#
_cell.length_a   1.000
_cell.length_b   1.000
_cell.length_c   1.000
_cell.angle_alpha   90.00
_cell.angle_beta   90.00
_cell.angle_gamma   90.00
#
_symmetry.space_group_name_H-M   'P 1'
#
loop_
_entity.id
_entity.type
_entity.pdbx_description
1 polymer ?
#
loop_
_entity_poly.entity_id
_entity_poly.type
_entity_poly.pdbx_seq_one_letter_code
_entity_poly.pdbx_strand_id
1 'polypeptide(L)'
;MPEAPISAGLPRRFFLGAALSGISVAAATGLGLVGAGQQPSTDSFRFSRGVSFAPNEESRMRTFLAEIAANDRLGLRITGHTGTAGDADANLTLSLSRAQAAQDAVTALGIDESRVLFVGGMGGTAPRAKLSDEGDREYERALARVTIQTVRLP
;
A
#
# COMPACT_ATOMS: atom_id res chain seq x y z
N MET A 1 55.42 33.15 43.06
CA MET A 1 54.73 32.12 43.81
C MET A 1 53.54 32.77 44.49
N PRO A 2 52.37 32.23 44.44
CA PRO A 2 51.90 30.83 44.32
C PRO A 2 50.89 30.64 43.18
N GLU A 3 50.89 29.50 42.66
CA GLU A 3 49.97 28.35 42.60
C GLU A 3 48.56 28.57 42.09
N ALA A 4 48.27 27.93 40.94
CA ALA A 4 46.94 27.68 40.37
C ALA A 4 46.26 26.52 41.11
N PRO A 5 44.91 26.48 41.20
CA PRO A 5 44.21 25.22 41.35
C PRO A 5 43.53 24.78 40.06
N ILE A 6 43.75 23.52 39.83
CA ILE A 6 43.22 22.68 38.79
C ILE A 6 41.69 22.53 38.99
N SER A 7 40.88 22.92 37.99
CA SER A 7 39.46 22.58 37.97
C SER A 7 39.24 21.40 37.03
N ALA A 8 38.95 20.26 37.61
CA ALA A 8 38.61 19.03 36.92
C ALA A 8 37.24 19.17 36.23
N GLY A 9 37.24 19.22 34.92
CA GLY A 9 36.04 19.11 34.10
C GLY A 9 35.49 17.69 34.08
N LEU A 10 34.28 17.51 34.58
CA LEU A 10 33.52 16.27 34.51
C LEU A 10 33.19 15.89 33.06
N PRO A 11 33.32 14.61 32.70
CA PRO A 11 32.97 14.17 31.36
C PRO A 11 31.44 14.16 31.16
N ARG A 12 31.02 14.87 30.14
CA ARG A 12 29.64 14.81 29.62
C ARG A 12 29.35 13.39 29.17
N ARG A 13 28.49 12.71 29.90
CA ARG A 13 27.92 11.42 29.53
C ARG A 13 27.07 11.61 28.28
N PHE A 14 27.55 11.11 27.16
CA PHE A 14 26.76 10.94 25.96
C PHE A 14 25.70 9.85 26.23
N PHE A 15 24.45 10.24 26.35
CA PHE A 15 23.35 9.30 26.26
C PHE A 15 23.19 8.94 24.78
N LEU A 16 23.75 7.81 24.35
CA LEU A 16 23.35 7.13 23.14
C LEU A 16 21.96 6.54 23.38
N GLY A 17 20.93 7.26 22.95
CA GLY A 17 19.60 6.70 22.76
C GLY A 17 19.62 5.77 21.55
N ALA A 18 19.81 4.49 21.76
CA ALA A 18 19.60 3.49 20.74
C ALA A 18 18.09 3.36 20.48
N ALA A 19 17.59 4.00 19.44
CA ALA A 19 16.28 3.73 18.90
C ALA A 19 16.35 2.37 18.20
N LEU A 20 15.94 1.34 18.89
CA LEU A 20 15.70 0.02 18.31
C LEU A 20 14.43 0.10 17.45
N SER A 21 14.60 0.39 16.17
CA SER A 21 13.58 0.15 15.17
C SER A 21 13.44 -1.35 15.00
N GLY A 22 12.50 -1.93 15.71
CA GLY A 22 12.15 -3.33 15.58
C GLY A 22 11.49 -3.59 14.24
N ILE A 23 12.27 -4.02 13.24
CA ILE A 23 11.75 -4.71 12.07
C ILE A 23 11.41 -6.12 12.54
N SER A 24 10.16 -6.36 12.90
CA SER A 24 9.66 -7.70 13.17
C SER A 24 9.49 -8.42 11.84
N VAL A 25 10.56 -9.07 11.38
CA VAL A 25 10.45 -10.15 10.40
C VAL A 25 9.91 -11.36 11.14
N ALA A 26 8.60 -11.56 11.10
CA ALA A 26 7.99 -12.80 11.53
C ALA A 26 8.32 -13.88 10.51
N ALA A 27 9.38 -14.63 10.73
CA ALA A 27 9.59 -15.91 10.09
C ALA A 27 8.53 -16.87 10.61
N ALA A 28 7.43 -17.05 9.87
CA ALA A 28 6.44 -18.06 10.17
C ALA A 28 7.00 -19.43 9.78
N THR A 29 7.63 -20.10 10.75
CA THR A 29 7.82 -21.55 10.70
C THR A 29 6.46 -22.21 10.90
N GLY A 30 6.02 -22.95 9.87
CA GLY A 30 4.73 -23.60 9.82
C GLY A 30 4.47 -24.54 10.98
N LEU A 31 3.38 -24.29 11.67
CA LEU A 31 2.51 -25.26 12.32
C LEU A 31 1.11 -24.69 12.25
N GLY A 32 0.21 -25.40 11.58
CA GLY A 32 -1.13 -24.97 11.28
C GLY A 32 -1.92 -24.53 12.49
N LEU A 33 -2.21 -23.22 12.56
CA LEU A 33 -3.33 -22.70 13.31
C LEU A 33 -4.40 -22.29 12.30
N VAL A 34 -5.26 -23.23 11.99
CA VAL A 34 -6.56 -22.99 11.38
C VAL A 34 -7.30 -22.03 12.31
N GLY A 35 -7.48 -20.76 11.90
CA GLY A 35 -8.36 -19.87 12.62
C GLY A 35 -7.90 -18.45 12.97
N ALA A 36 -6.72 -17.98 12.61
CA ALA A 36 -6.43 -16.56 12.67
C ALA A 36 -7.20 -15.84 11.55
N GLY A 37 -8.38 -15.31 11.87
CA GLY A 37 -9.19 -14.55 10.92
C GLY A 37 -8.35 -13.48 10.27
N GLN A 38 -8.16 -13.60 8.95
CA GLN A 38 -7.37 -12.64 8.17
C GLN A 38 -7.89 -11.23 8.42
N GLN A 39 -7.01 -10.35 8.88
CA GLN A 39 -7.37 -8.96 9.16
C GLN A 39 -7.63 -8.22 7.84
N PRO A 40 -8.57 -7.27 7.81
CA PRO A 40 -8.71 -6.40 6.66
C PRO A 40 -7.36 -5.77 6.28
N SER A 41 -7.01 -5.86 5.01
CA SER A 41 -5.76 -5.34 4.46
C SER A 41 -6.04 -4.40 3.30
N THR A 42 -5.08 -3.58 2.97
CA THR A 42 -5.14 -2.69 1.80
C THR A 42 -3.84 -2.81 1.05
N ASP A 43 -3.91 -3.07 -0.25
CA ASP A 43 -2.75 -3.06 -1.12
C ASP A 43 -3.01 -2.18 -2.36
N SER A 44 -1.93 -1.71 -2.98
CA SER A 44 -1.97 -0.83 -4.14
C SER A 44 -1.11 -1.37 -5.27
N PHE A 45 -1.64 -1.31 -6.49
CA PHE A 45 -1.01 -1.85 -7.69
C PHE A 45 -0.90 -0.75 -8.74
N ARG A 46 0.31 -0.54 -9.27
CA ARG A 46 0.62 0.59 -10.16
C ARG A 46 0.34 0.26 -11.61
N PHE A 47 0.00 1.31 -12.36
CA PHE A 47 -0.11 1.28 -13.82
C PHE A 47 1.10 1.97 -14.45
N SER A 48 1.55 1.44 -15.59
CA SER A 48 2.58 2.05 -16.40
C SER A 48 1.99 3.11 -17.35
N ARG A 49 0.89 2.76 -18.04
CA ARG A 49 0.20 3.64 -18.98
C ARG A 49 -1.27 3.21 -19.12
N GLY A 50 -2.18 4.18 -19.18
CA GLY A 50 -3.60 3.89 -19.30
C GLY A 50 -4.07 2.90 -18.23
N VAL A 51 -4.55 1.75 -18.68
CA VAL A 51 -4.99 0.61 -17.86
C VAL A 51 -4.00 -0.57 -17.87
N SER A 52 -2.80 -0.38 -18.42
CA SER A 52 -1.76 -1.42 -18.40
C SER A 52 -0.98 -1.38 -17.09
N PHE A 53 -0.95 -2.47 -16.37
CA PHE A 53 -0.17 -2.58 -15.13
C PHE A 53 1.33 -2.35 -15.37
N ALA A 54 2.01 -1.82 -14.39
CA ALA A 54 3.46 -1.75 -14.39
C ALA A 54 4.06 -3.17 -14.28
N PRO A 55 5.33 -3.37 -14.68
CA PRO A 55 5.95 -4.68 -14.61
C PRO A 55 5.81 -5.31 -13.21
N ASN A 56 5.46 -6.59 -13.17
CA ASN A 56 5.21 -7.41 -11.98
C ASN A 56 3.99 -7.01 -11.13
N GLU A 57 3.35 -5.87 -11.36
CA GLU A 57 2.21 -5.44 -10.55
C GLU A 57 0.97 -6.33 -10.78
N GLU A 58 0.74 -6.77 -12.00
CA GLU A 58 -0.35 -7.70 -12.30
C GLU A 58 -0.15 -9.04 -11.59
N SER A 59 1.06 -9.61 -11.63
CA SER A 59 1.37 -10.86 -10.93
C SER A 59 1.23 -10.71 -9.43
N ARG A 60 1.68 -9.58 -8.87
CA ARG A 60 1.53 -9.27 -7.45
C ARG A 60 0.06 -9.13 -7.05
N MET A 61 -0.75 -8.48 -7.87
CA MET A 61 -2.18 -8.37 -7.65
C MET A 61 -2.88 -9.73 -7.70
N ARG A 62 -2.53 -10.59 -8.67
CA ARG A 62 -3.09 -11.95 -8.76
C ARG A 62 -2.75 -12.79 -7.52
N THR A 63 -1.53 -12.70 -6.99
CA THR A 63 -1.13 -13.37 -5.75
C THR A 63 -1.96 -12.88 -4.56
N PHE A 64 -2.10 -11.56 -4.40
CA PHE A 64 -2.94 -10.95 -3.37
C PHE A 64 -4.41 -11.40 -3.47
N LEU A 65 -4.97 -11.40 -4.67
CA LEU A 65 -6.35 -11.82 -4.90
C LEU A 65 -6.56 -13.33 -4.69
N ALA A 66 -5.56 -14.17 -4.96
CA ALA A 66 -5.65 -15.60 -4.70
C ALA A 66 -5.78 -15.91 -3.20
N GLU A 67 -5.11 -15.15 -2.34
CA GLU A 67 -5.27 -15.24 -0.88
C GLU A 67 -6.69 -14.86 -0.45
N ILE A 68 -7.28 -13.87 -1.11
CA ILE A 68 -8.66 -13.43 -0.83
C ILE A 68 -9.68 -14.43 -1.38
N ALA A 69 -9.42 -15.04 -2.54
CA ALA A 69 -10.28 -16.09 -3.10
C ALA A 69 -10.43 -17.29 -2.15
N ALA A 70 -9.36 -17.61 -1.42
CA ALA A 70 -9.35 -18.68 -0.42
C ALA A 70 -10.13 -18.36 0.86
N ASN A 71 -10.62 -17.13 1.04
CA ASN A 71 -11.35 -16.69 2.23
C ASN A 71 -12.67 -16.01 1.86
N ASP A 72 -13.76 -16.75 1.95
CA ASP A 72 -15.11 -16.31 1.58
C ASP A 72 -15.70 -15.22 2.50
N ARG A 73 -15.08 -14.97 3.66
CA ARG A 73 -15.48 -13.92 4.59
C ARG A 73 -14.91 -12.54 4.27
N LEU A 74 -14.16 -12.41 3.17
CA LEU A 74 -13.61 -11.14 2.74
C LEU A 74 -14.35 -10.63 1.50
N GLY A 75 -14.83 -9.41 1.59
CA GLY A 75 -15.27 -8.59 0.46
C GLY A 75 -14.19 -7.61 0.04
N LEU A 76 -14.39 -6.98 -1.11
CA LEU A 76 -13.43 -6.10 -1.78
C LEU A 76 -14.03 -4.72 -2.04
N ARG A 77 -13.21 -3.69 -1.86
CA ARG A 77 -13.44 -2.34 -2.37
C ARG A 77 -12.29 -1.98 -3.29
N ILE A 78 -12.60 -1.65 -4.54
CA ILE A 78 -11.62 -1.40 -5.60
C ILE A 78 -11.71 0.08 -5.97
N THR A 79 -10.61 0.82 -5.81
CA THR A 79 -10.57 2.25 -6.08
C THR A 79 -9.41 2.59 -7.01
N GLY A 80 -9.72 3.18 -8.16
CA GLY A 80 -8.72 3.64 -9.12
C GLY A 80 -8.30 5.09 -8.87
N HIS A 81 -7.06 5.41 -9.20
CA HIS A 81 -6.45 6.73 -9.01
C HIS A 81 -5.61 7.14 -10.22
N THR A 82 -5.43 8.44 -10.40
CA THR A 82 -4.53 9.05 -11.39
C THR A 82 -3.57 10.03 -10.73
N GLY A 83 -2.69 10.65 -11.51
CA GLY A 83 -1.94 11.84 -11.11
C GLY A 83 -2.87 13.03 -10.88
N THR A 84 -2.32 14.07 -10.27
CA THR A 84 -3.05 15.29 -9.92
C THR A 84 -3.10 16.30 -11.07
N ALA A 85 -2.26 16.12 -12.09
CA ALA A 85 -2.16 17.01 -13.26
C ALA A 85 -3.16 16.61 -14.36
N GLY A 86 -3.56 17.61 -15.15
CA GLY A 86 -4.40 17.43 -16.34
C GLY A 86 -5.89 17.70 -16.10
N ASP A 87 -6.69 17.26 -17.04
CA ASP A 87 -8.15 17.42 -17.00
C ASP A 87 -8.79 16.51 -15.95
N ALA A 88 -9.67 17.08 -15.12
CA ALA A 88 -10.26 16.36 -13.98
C ALA A 88 -11.23 15.27 -14.42
N ASP A 89 -12.02 15.51 -15.48
CA ASP A 89 -13.01 14.54 -15.96
C ASP A 89 -12.33 13.37 -16.69
N ALA A 90 -11.27 13.68 -17.47
CA ALA A 90 -10.44 12.65 -18.07
C ALA A 90 -9.73 11.79 -17.01
N ASN A 91 -9.24 12.40 -15.93
CA ASN A 91 -8.65 11.70 -14.81
C ASN A 91 -9.66 10.82 -14.07
N LEU A 92 -10.88 11.31 -13.87
CA LEU A 92 -11.97 10.53 -13.26
C LEU A 92 -12.30 9.30 -14.10
N THR A 93 -12.50 9.49 -15.43
CA THR A 93 -12.77 8.43 -16.37
C THR A 93 -11.65 7.38 -16.39
N LEU A 94 -10.39 7.81 -16.47
CA LEU A 94 -9.23 6.91 -16.46
C LEU A 94 -9.12 6.13 -15.14
N SER A 95 -9.38 6.78 -14.03
CA SER A 95 -9.33 6.12 -12.71
C SER A 95 -10.40 5.04 -12.58
N LEU A 96 -11.63 5.29 -13.09
CA LEU A 96 -12.69 4.29 -13.14
C LEU A 96 -12.29 3.10 -14.03
N SER A 97 -11.72 3.36 -15.22
CA SER A 97 -11.25 2.29 -16.11
C SER A 97 -10.17 1.43 -15.47
N ARG A 98 -9.30 2.00 -14.61
CA ARG A 98 -8.31 1.26 -13.82
C ARG A 98 -8.96 0.37 -12.75
N ALA A 99 -9.98 0.88 -12.07
CA ALA A 99 -10.73 0.08 -11.12
C ALA A 99 -11.45 -1.10 -11.80
N GLN A 100 -12.03 -0.89 -12.98
CA GLN A 100 -12.65 -1.93 -13.78
C GLN A 100 -11.65 -3.00 -14.24
N ALA A 101 -10.45 -2.60 -14.70
CA ALA A 101 -9.40 -3.56 -15.06
C ALA A 101 -8.97 -4.45 -13.87
N ALA A 102 -8.97 -3.91 -12.65
CA ALA A 102 -8.74 -4.71 -11.45
C ALA A 102 -9.93 -5.61 -11.11
N GLN A 103 -11.16 -5.17 -11.32
CA GLN A 103 -12.37 -5.99 -11.16
C GLN A 103 -12.38 -7.17 -12.14
N ASP A 104 -11.96 -6.97 -13.39
CA ASP A 104 -11.84 -8.05 -14.38
C ASP A 104 -10.88 -9.15 -13.89
N ALA A 105 -9.77 -8.76 -13.25
CA ALA A 105 -8.84 -9.72 -12.66
C ALA A 105 -9.45 -10.47 -11.46
N VAL A 106 -10.29 -9.82 -10.64
CA VAL A 106 -11.06 -10.44 -9.55
C VAL A 106 -11.99 -11.51 -10.10
N THR A 107 -12.76 -11.17 -11.14
CA THR A 107 -13.69 -12.09 -11.81
C THR A 107 -12.95 -13.26 -12.47
N ALA A 108 -11.81 -13.00 -13.12
CA ALA A 108 -10.98 -14.04 -13.76
C ALA A 108 -10.41 -15.06 -12.77
N LEU A 109 -10.29 -14.70 -11.48
CA LEU A 109 -9.89 -15.61 -10.41
C LEU A 109 -11.05 -16.33 -9.72
N GLY A 110 -12.28 -16.16 -10.24
CA GLY A 110 -13.47 -16.85 -9.72
C GLY A 110 -13.97 -16.28 -8.39
N ILE A 111 -13.56 -15.06 -8.00
CA ILE A 111 -14.13 -14.40 -6.83
C ILE A 111 -15.53 -13.92 -7.20
N ASP A 112 -16.52 -14.31 -6.40
CA ASP A 112 -17.92 -13.99 -6.63
C ASP A 112 -18.15 -12.47 -6.65
N GLU A 113 -18.92 -11.98 -7.61
CA GLU A 113 -19.20 -10.56 -7.79
C GLU A 113 -19.90 -9.94 -6.57
N SER A 114 -20.71 -10.72 -5.84
CA SER A 114 -21.35 -10.27 -4.60
C SER A 114 -20.35 -9.88 -3.50
N ARG A 115 -19.12 -10.34 -3.61
CA ARG A 115 -18.01 -9.96 -2.72
C ARG A 115 -17.35 -8.64 -3.11
N VAL A 116 -17.64 -8.09 -4.29
CA VAL A 116 -17.13 -6.80 -4.74
C VAL A 116 -18.10 -5.71 -4.30
N LEU A 117 -17.82 -5.10 -3.15
CA LEU A 117 -18.71 -4.14 -2.49
C LEU A 117 -18.64 -2.74 -3.11
N PHE A 118 -17.56 -2.43 -3.80
CA PHE A 118 -17.36 -1.12 -4.41
C PHE A 118 -16.32 -1.18 -5.54
N VAL A 119 -16.63 -0.54 -6.66
CA VAL A 119 -15.70 -0.25 -7.75
C VAL A 119 -15.89 1.20 -8.15
N GLY A 120 -14.83 2.00 -8.09
CA GLY A 120 -14.94 3.42 -8.40
C GLY A 120 -13.62 4.09 -8.73
N GLY A 121 -13.71 5.27 -9.34
CA GLY A 121 -12.59 6.12 -9.66
C GLY A 121 -12.57 7.37 -8.77
N MET A 122 -11.39 7.80 -8.34
CA MET A 122 -11.17 9.04 -7.57
C MET A 122 -10.41 10.10 -8.37
N GLY A 123 -10.06 9.81 -9.65
CA GLY A 123 -9.21 10.71 -10.41
C GLY A 123 -7.93 11.06 -9.65
N GLY A 124 -7.55 12.33 -9.68
CA GLY A 124 -6.42 12.89 -8.93
C GLY A 124 -6.76 13.47 -7.56
N THR A 125 -7.99 13.28 -7.05
CA THR A 125 -8.48 13.96 -5.82
C THR A 125 -7.98 13.31 -4.52
N ALA A 126 -7.45 12.09 -4.59
CA ALA A 126 -6.96 11.34 -3.43
C ALA A 126 -5.49 10.91 -3.63
N PRO A 127 -4.54 11.86 -3.71
CA PRO A 127 -3.13 11.51 -3.82
C PRO A 127 -2.65 10.82 -2.53
N ARG A 128 -1.71 9.86 -2.65
CA ARG A 128 -1.03 9.34 -1.48
C ARG A 128 -0.03 10.37 -0.94
N ALA A 129 0.39 10.20 0.29
CA ALA A 129 1.48 11.01 0.81
C ALA A 129 2.77 10.75 0.01
N LYS A 130 3.51 11.82 -0.30
CA LYS A 130 4.85 11.75 -0.89
C LYS A 130 5.85 11.33 0.17
N LEU A 131 6.74 10.40 -0.17
CA LEU A 131 7.82 9.99 0.72
C LEU A 131 8.93 11.07 0.72
N SER A 132 9.67 11.16 1.82
CA SER A 132 10.67 12.22 2.03
C SER A 132 11.83 12.21 1.03
N ASP A 133 12.16 11.04 0.52
CA ASP A 133 13.27 10.77 -0.42
C ASP A 133 12.79 10.53 -1.86
N GLU A 134 11.48 10.64 -2.11
CA GLU A 134 10.88 10.39 -3.41
C GLU A 134 10.93 11.61 -4.32
N GLY A 135 11.46 11.43 -5.54
CA GLY A 135 11.47 12.47 -6.57
C GLY A 135 10.07 12.76 -7.12
N ASP A 136 9.82 14.00 -7.60
CA ASP A 136 8.51 14.41 -8.12
C ASP A 136 7.99 13.49 -9.23
N ARG A 137 8.86 13.10 -10.17
CA ARG A 137 8.49 12.21 -11.27
C ARG A 137 8.15 10.79 -10.82
N GLU A 138 8.78 10.32 -9.76
CA GLU A 138 8.50 9.03 -9.16
C GLU A 138 7.17 9.07 -8.43
N TYR A 139 6.96 10.10 -7.64
CA TYR A 139 5.70 10.37 -6.96
C TYR A 139 4.52 10.40 -7.95
N GLU A 140 4.58 11.21 -9.01
CA GLU A 140 3.51 11.29 -10.02
C GLU A 140 3.23 9.93 -10.68
N ARG A 141 4.27 9.16 -11.00
CA ARG A 141 4.09 7.80 -11.52
C ARG A 141 3.42 6.86 -10.52
N ALA A 142 3.71 7.02 -9.24
CA ALA A 142 3.12 6.19 -8.18
C ALA A 142 1.66 6.54 -7.86
N LEU A 143 1.17 7.72 -8.29
CA LEU A 143 -0.24 8.09 -8.19
C LEU A 143 -1.13 7.29 -9.17
N ALA A 144 -0.57 6.83 -10.30
CA ALA A 144 -1.25 5.98 -11.27
C ALA A 144 -1.42 4.55 -10.72
N ARG A 145 -2.44 4.32 -9.91
CA ARG A 145 -2.62 3.07 -9.17
C ARG A 145 -4.08 2.66 -9.03
N VAL A 146 -4.31 1.41 -8.71
CA VAL A 146 -5.55 0.93 -8.09
C VAL A 146 -5.26 0.50 -6.66
N THR A 147 -6.16 0.78 -5.75
CA THR A 147 -6.12 0.33 -4.36
C THR A 147 -7.21 -0.70 -4.16
N ILE A 148 -6.86 -1.86 -3.63
CA ILE A 148 -7.80 -2.92 -3.26
C ILE A 148 -7.78 -3.05 -1.75
N GLN A 149 -8.92 -2.78 -1.13
CA GLN A 149 -9.12 -2.92 0.30
C GLN A 149 -10.00 -4.14 0.56
N THR A 150 -9.56 -5.02 1.44
CA THR A 150 -10.40 -6.11 1.95
C THR A 150 -11.29 -5.62 3.09
N VAL A 151 -12.49 -6.13 3.14
CA VAL A 151 -13.49 -5.82 4.18
C VAL A 151 -14.06 -7.14 4.69
N ARG A 152 -14.23 -7.27 5.99
CA ARG A 152 -14.89 -8.47 6.54
C ARG A 152 -16.38 -8.44 6.22
N LEU A 153 -16.86 -9.50 5.61
CA LEU A 153 -18.29 -9.73 5.42
C LEU A 153 -18.93 -10.19 6.74
N PRO A 154 -20.22 -9.85 6.98
CA PRO A 154 -20.93 -10.22 8.18
C PRO A 154 -21.13 -11.74 8.36
#